data_79368a894b5979a150b8eebe4a7fcb71
#
_entry.id   79368a894b5979a150b8eebe4a7fcb71
#
_cell.length_a   1.000
_cell.length_b   1.000
_cell.length_c   1.000
_cell.angle_alpha   90.00
_cell.angle_beta   90.00
_cell.angle_gamma   90.00
#
_symmetry.space_group_name_H-M   'P 1'
#
loop_
_entity.id
_entity.type
_entity.pdbx_description
1 polymer ?
#
loop_
_entity_poly.entity_id
_entity_poly.type
_entity_poly.pdbx_seq_one_letter_code
_entity_poly.pdbx_strand_id
1 'polypeptide(L)'
;RHTENRVKDFADFTNLEILIESEVSGLCLIQDVKRRHFHMFNHLEYDSDTLHNEYIRDLSTGQDVDIPLNYYPDNDPNKDPINSWRGNGHLLFSNWVNFLYQTTPFLLEDIGK
;
A
#
# COMPACT_ATOMS: atom_id res chain seq x y z
N ARG A 1 10.04 -4.01 -4.23
CA ARG A 1 9.00 -4.26 -5.26
C ARG A 1 9.66 -4.88 -6.48
N HIS A 2 9.25 -6.08 -6.89
CA HIS A 2 9.80 -6.78 -8.07
C HIS A 2 9.19 -6.29 -9.40
N THR A 3 8.01 -5.67 -9.35
CA THR A 3 7.32 -5.10 -10.50
C THR A 3 6.80 -3.71 -10.15
N GLU A 4 6.69 -2.83 -11.14
CA GLU A 4 6.23 -1.46 -10.96
C GLU A 4 5.22 -1.09 -12.02
N ASN A 5 4.14 -0.43 -11.59
CA ASN A 5 3.26 0.34 -12.48
C ASN A 5 3.66 1.80 -12.42
N ARG A 6 3.85 2.43 -13.57
CA ARG A 6 4.24 3.85 -13.66
C ARG A 6 3.05 4.71 -14.04
N VAL A 7 3.06 5.96 -13.61
CA VAL A 7 1.99 6.93 -13.95
C VAL A 7 1.66 6.96 -15.44
N LYS A 8 2.69 6.88 -16.30
CA LYS A 8 2.52 6.85 -17.77
C LYS A 8 1.71 5.66 -18.29
N ASP A 9 1.70 4.55 -17.55
CA ASP A 9 0.98 3.33 -17.94
C ASP A 9 -0.53 3.51 -17.76
N PHE A 10 -0.95 4.56 -17.05
CA PHE A 10 -2.35 4.92 -16.79
C PHE A 10 -2.83 6.14 -17.58
N ALA A 11 -1.99 6.76 -18.39
CA ALA A 11 -2.31 8.01 -19.12
C ALA A 11 -3.56 7.92 -20.01
N ASP A 12 -3.87 6.74 -20.54
CA ASP A 12 -5.01 6.51 -21.44
C ASP A 12 -6.32 6.16 -20.67
N PHE A 13 -6.27 6.02 -19.34
CA PHE A 13 -7.42 5.63 -18.54
C PHE A 13 -8.05 6.84 -17.86
N THR A 14 -9.09 7.41 -18.47
CA THR A 14 -9.77 8.64 -18.00
C THR A 14 -10.60 8.47 -16.73
N ASN A 15 -10.84 7.24 -16.28
CA ASN A 15 -11.59 6.92 -15.07
C ASN A 15 -10.68 6.60 -13.87
N LEU A 16 -9.37 6.63 -14.06
CA LEU A 16 -8.40 6.40 -12.99
C LEU A 16 -7.85 7.74 -12.47
N GLU A 17 -7.87 7.90 -11.17
CA GLU A 17 -7.29 9.05 -10.47
C GLU A 17 -6.14 8.58 -9.58
N ILE A 18 -5.00 9.26 -9.67
CA ILE A 18 -3.86 9.04 -8.79
C ILE A 18 -4.12 9.81 -7.51
N LEU A 19 -4.22 9.10 -6.39
CA LEU A 19 -4.46 9.68 -5.09
C LEU A 19 -3.17 9.89 -4.30
N ILE A 20 -2.20 8.96 -4.41
CA ILE A 20 -0.93 9.03 -3.72
C ILE A 20 0.18 8.57 -4.66
N GLU A 21 1.21 9.39 -4.78
CA GLU A 21 2.45 9.11 -5.49
C GLU A 21 3.65 9.53 -4.64
N SER A 22 4.76 8.84 -4.80
CA SER A 22 6.03 9.13 -4.14
C SER A 22 7.15 9.18 -5.16
N GLU A 23 8.06 10.14 -5.03
CA GLU A 23 9.26 10.23 -5.87
C GLU A 23 10.18 9.02 -5.71
N VAL A 24 10.15 8.38 -4.52
CA VAL A 24 11.03 7.25 -4.18
C VAL A 24 10.37 5.91 -4.48
N SER A 25 9.11 5.73 -4.04
CA SER A 25 8.39 4.44 -4.17
C SER A 25 7.42 4.38 -5.36
N GLY A 26 7.33 5.47 -6.13
CA GLY A 26 6.45 5.55 -7.29
C GLY A 26 4.97 5.60 -6.92
N LEU A 27 4.13 4.99 -7.75
CA LEU A 27 2.68 4.98 -7.57
C LEU A 27 2.28 4.16 -6.34
N CYS A 28 1.49 4.78 -5.45
CA CYS A 28 1.09 4.19 -4.17
C CYS A 28 -0.39 3.83 -4.12
N LEU A 29 -1.27 4.76 -4.54
CA LEU A 29 -2.72 4.56 -4.48
C LEU A 29 -3.39 5.21 -5.68
N ILE A 30 -4.27 4.47 -6.36
CA ILE A 30 -5.16 4.98 -7.39
C ILE A 30 -6.60 4.61 -7.10
N GLN A 31 -7.54 5.41 -7.63
CA GLN A 31 -8.96 5.13 -7.59
C GLN A 31 -9.51 4.93 -9.00
N ASP A 32 -10.29 3.87 -9.22
CA ASP A 32 -11.23 3.79 -10.33
C ASP A 32 -12.56 4.44 -9.89
N VAL A 33 -12.77 5.67 -10.29
CA VAL A 33 -13.93 6.46 -9.89
C VAL A 33 -15.23 5.81 -10.35
N LYS A 34 -15.26 5.28 -11.57
CA LYS A 34 -16.44 4.66 -12.16
C LYS A 34 -16.86 3.37 -11.46
N ARG A 35 -15.86 2.54 -11.06
CA ARG A 35 -16.11 1.26 -10.39
C ARG A 35 -16.05 1.37 -8.87
N ARG A 36 -15.61 2.52 -8.36
CA ARG A 36 -15.42 2.75 -6.92
C ARG A 36 -14.39 1.78 -6.30
N HIS A 37 -13.38 1.42 -7.08
CA HIS A 37 -12.28 0.58 -6.63
C HIS A 37 -11.08 1.44 -6.21
N PHE A 38 -10.40 1.00 -5.16
CA PHE A 38 -9.11 1.55 -4.75
C PHE A 38 -8.06 0.47 -4.94
N HIS A 39 -6.96 0.83 -5.59
CA HIS A 39 -5.82 -0.06 -5.85
C HIS A 39 -4.62 0.49 -5.11
N MET A 40 -4.19 -0.23 -4.08
CA MET A 40 -3.02 0.12 -3.28
C MET A 40 -1.84 -0.76 -3.68
N PHE A 41 -0.71 -0.14 -3.96
CA PHE A 41 0.52 -0.82 -4.39
C PHE A 41 1.54 -0.96 -3.26
N ASN A 42 1.28 -0.34 -2.12
CA ASN A 42 2.09 -0.40 -0.92
C ASN A 42 1.39 -1.22 0.16
N HIS A 43 2.17 -1.86 1.02
CA HIS A 43 1.68 -2.73 2.08
C HIS A 43 1.66 -2.01 3.42
N LEU A 44 0.60 -1.23 3.70
CA LEU A 44 0.42 -0.55 4.98
C LEU A 44 -0.05 -1.49 6.10
N GLU A 45 -0.50 -2.69 5.75
CA GLU A 45 -0.91 -3.75 6.67
C GLU A 45 0.28 -4.54 7.26
N TYR A 46 1.48 -4.39 6.73
CA TYR A 46 2.66 -5.11 7.19
C TYR A 46 2.97 -4.82 8.67
N ASP A 47 3.28 -5.87 9.41
CA ASP A 47 3.92 -5.76 10.72
C ASP A 47 5.37 -5.28 10.59
N SER A 48 5.96 -4.91 11.72
CA SER A 48 7.27 -4.25 11.74
C SER A 48 8.37 -5.08 11.08
N ASP A 49 8.30 -6.41 11.18
CA ASP A 49 9.31 -7.36 10.71
C ASP A 49 8.96 -8.05 9.38
N THR A 50 7.75 -7.83 8.84
CA THR A 50 7.29 -8.53 7.62
C THR A 50 8.24 -8.31 6.45
N LEU A 51 8.60 -7.06 6.16
CA LEU A 51 9.51 -6.73 5.06
C LEU A 51 10.95 -7.19 5.36
N HIS A 52 11.38 -7.22 6.63
CA HIS A 52 12.66 -7.80 7.03
C HIS A 52 12.72 -9.29 6.66
N ASN A 53 11.67 -10.04 7.01
CA ASN A 53 11.62 -11.46 6.72
C ASN A 53 11.61 -11.75 5.20
N GLU A 54 10.93 -10.92 4.41
CA GLU A 54 10.99 -10.99 2.94
C GLU A 54 12.40 -10.72 2.42
N TYR A 55 13.06 -9.67 2.89
CA TYR A 55 14.41 -9.30 2.50
C TYR A 55 15.42 -10.42 2.79
N ILE A 56 15.40 -10.98 4.01
CA ILE A 56 16.27 -12.11 4.40
C ILE A 56 15.98 -13.37 3.59
N ARG A 57 14.71 -13.67 3.33
CA ARG A 57 14.32 -14.79 2.46
C ARG A 57 14.91 -14.64 1.07
N ASP A 58 14.77 -13.46 0.45
CA ASP A 58 15.20 -13.22 -0.92
C ASP A 58 16.73 -13.27 -1.04
N LEU A 59 17.47 -12.73 -0.07
CA LEU A 59 18.93 -12.90 0.04
C LEU A 59 19.32 -14.38 0.16
N SER A 60 18.62 -15.16 0.99
CA SER A 60 18.91 -16.58 1.20
C SER A 60 18.71 -17.44 -0.04
N THR A 61 17.84 -17.00 -0.96
CA THR A 61 17.61 -17.65 -2.24
C THR A 61 18.55 -17.17 -3.36
N GLY A 62 19.51 -16.29 -3.03
CA GLY A 62 20.51 -15.76 -3.96
C GLY A 62 19.98 -14.68 -4.89
N GLN A 63 18.86 -14.05 -4.55
CA GLN A 63 18.36 -12.90 -5.28
C GLN A 63 19.22 -11.66 -4.96
N ASP A 64 19.48 -10.86 -5.99
CA ASP A 64 20.11 -9.56 -5.83
C ASP A 64 19.03 -8.53 -5.48
N VAL A 65 18.90 -8.23 -4.18
CA VAL A 65 17.90 -7.31 -3.64
C VAL A 65 18.56 -6.20 -2.84
N ASP A 66 18.11 -4.98 -3.09
CA ASP A 66 18.56 -3.81 -2.35
C ASP A 66 18.02 -3.81 -0.91
N ILE A 67 18.77 -3.20 0.00
CA ILE A 67 18.29 -2.93 1.36
C ILE A 67 17.05 -2.03 1.27
N PRO A 68 15.94 -2.39 1.96
CA PRO A 68 14.74 -1.56 2.00
C PRO A 68 15.05 -0.15 2.52
N LEU A 69 14.83 0.86 1.68
CA LEU A 69 15.16 2.25 1.97
C LEU A 69 14.27 2.81 3.09
N ASN A 70 14.87 3.52 4.05
CA ASN A 70 14.18 4.16 5.20
C ASN A 70 13.39 3.19 6.09
N TYR A 71 13.72 1.92 6.04
CA TYR A 71 13.04 0.89 6.82
C TYR A 71 13.80 0.53 8.09
N TYR A 72 15.12 0.42 8.00
CA TYR A 72 15.98 0.22 9.16
C TYR A 72 16.55 1.54 9.67
N PRO A 73 16.78 1.70 10.98
CA PRO A 73 17.58 2.82 11.50
C PRO A 73 18.93 2.89 10.79
N ASP A 74 19.28 4.07 10.30
CA ASP A 74 20.52 4.32 9.54
C ASP A 74 20.71 3.42 8.29
N ASN A 75 19.62 2.84 7.77
CA ASN A 75 19.64 1.81 6.71
C ASN A 75 20.52 0.58 7.04
N ASP A 76 20.66 0.24 8.31
CA ASP A 76 21.45 -0.90 8.79
C ASP A 76 20.53 -2.11 9.03
N PRO A 77 20.61 -3.18 8.20
CA PRO A 77 19.73 -4.36 8.32
C PRO A 77 20.03 -5.24 9.56
N ASN A 78 21.06 -4.91 10.33
CA ASN A 78 21.33 -5.56 11.62
C ASN A 78 20.59 -4.92 12.79
N LYS A 79 19.87 -3.81 12.54
CA LYS A 79 19.04 -3.12 13.53
C LYS A 79 17.57 -3.49 13.37
N ASP A 80 16.83 -3.49 14.47
CA ASP A 80 15.40 -3.76 14.41
C ASP A 80 14.67 -2.67 13.61
N PRO A 81 13.76 -3.04 12.68
CA PRO A 81 13.02 -2.09 11.87
C PRO A 81 12.03 -1.29 12.72
N ILE A 82 11.80 -0.04 12.29
CA ILE A 82 10.84 0.85 12.94
C ILE A 82 9.56 0.94 12.09
N ASN A 83 8.41 0.54 12.67
CA ASN A 83 7.12 0.71 12.02
C ASN A 83 6.65 2.16 12.12
N SER A 84 7.00 2.97 11.13
CA SER A 84 6.58 4.38 11.01
C SER A 84 5.26 4.57 10.26
N TRP A 85 4.72 3.54 9.61
CA TRP A 85 3.53 3.62 8.73
C TRP A 85 2.23 3.20 9.41
N ARG A 86 2.25 2.56 10.57
CA ARG A 86 1.07 2.00 11.25
C ARG A 86 -0.05 3.01 11.47
N GLY A 87 0.28 4.22 11.94
CA GLY A 87 -0.70 5.28 12.15
C GLY A 87 -1.37 5.72 10.84
N ASN A 88 -0.58 5.88 9.79
CA ASN A 88 -1.09 6.23 8.45
C ASN A 88 -1.91 5.10 7.85
N GLY A 89 -1.52 3.85 8.07
CA GLY A 89 -2.29 2.67 7.66
C GLY A 89 -3.67 2.65 8.30
N HIS A 90 -3.73 2.82 9.62
CA HIS A 90 -5.01 2.89 10.34
C HIS A 90 -5.90 4.03 9.83
N LEU A 91 -5.33 5.21 9.59
CA LEU A 91 -6.07 6.36 9.05
C LEU A 91 -6.62 6.06 7.65
N LEU A 92 -5.81 5.51 6.76
CA LEU A 92 -6.22 5.16 5.41
C LEU A 92 -7.38 4.16 5.41
N PHE A 93 -7.24 3.05 6.14
CA PHE A 93 -8.27 2.02 6.20
C PHE A 93 -9.55 2.52 6.88
N SER A 94 -9.45 3.35 7.93
CA SER A 94 -10.61 3.97 8.58
C SER A 94 -11.35 4.91 7.63
N ASN A 95 -10.62 5.72 6.87
CA ASN A 95 -11.21 6.61 5.86
C ASN A 95 -11.89 5.81 4.74
N TRP A 96 -11.29 4.70 4.30
CA TRP A 96 -11.89 3.82 3.30
C TRP A 96 -13.18 3.18 3.81
N VAL A 97 -13.20 2.67 5.03
CA VAL A 97 -14.42 2.12 5.65
C VAL A 97 -15.51 3.20 5.75
N ASN A 98 -15.14 4.42 6.18
CA ASN A 98 -16.09 5.54 6.21
C ASN A 98 -16.63 5.89 4.83
N PHE A 99 -15.77 5.91 3.80
CA PHE A 99 -16.20 6.11 2.42
C PHE A 99 -17.21 5.06 1.98
N LEU A 100 -16.98 3.78 2.26
CA LEU A 100 -17.92 2.70 1.97
C LEU A 100 -19.25 2.92 2.68
N TYR A 101 -19.21 3.24 3.97
CA TYR A 101 -20.41 3.49 4.76
C TYR A 101 -21.24 4.65 4.19
N GLN A 102 -20.59 5.76 3.83
CA GLN A 102 -21.27 6.96 3.31
C GLN A 102 -21.82 6.80 1.88
N THR A 103 -21.21 5.93 1.08
CA THR A 103 -21.51 5.83 -0.36
C THR A 103 -22.23 4.56 -0.79
N THR A 104 -22.38 3.58 0.11
CA THR A 104 -23.08 2.32 -0.19
C THR A 104 -24.51 2.40 0.31
N PRO A 105 -25.52 2.33 -0.57
CA PRO A 105 -26.91 2.28 -0.14
C PRO A 105 -27.19 0.96 0.57
N PHE A 106 -27.85 1.03 1.71
CA PHE A 106 -28.28 -0.14 2.48
C PHE A 106 -29.62 0.13 3.17
N LEU A 107 -30.40 -0.92 3.42
CA LEU A 107 -31.58 -0.90 4.25
C LEU A 107 -31.29 -1.69 5.52
N LEU A 108 -31.48 -1.06 6.69
CA LEU A 108 -31.19 -1.71 7.99
C LEU A 108 -31.98 -3.00 8.19
N GLU A 109 -33.22 -3.03 7.68
CA GLU A 109 -34.12 -4.20 7.74
C GLU A 109 -33.65 -5.40 6.90
N ASP A 110 -32.69 -5.20 5.98
CA ASP A 110 -32.14 -6.26 5.15
C ASP A 110 -30.80 -6.83 5.67
N ILE A 111 -30.26 -6.23 6.73
CA ILE A 111 -29.03 -6.69 7.34
C ILE A 111 -29.29 -8.00 8.10
N GLY A 112 -28.63 -9.08 7.70
CA GLY A 112 -28.72 -10.39 8.36
C GLY A 112 -29.80 -11.33 7.81
N LYS A 113 -30.38 -11.00 6.65
CA LYS A 113 -31.27 -11.92 5.91
C LYS A 113 -30.52 -12.81 4.95
#